data_4b7c7ed7ff809e2322cdd6dc4df59450
#
_entry.id   4b7c7ed7ff809e2322cdd6dc4df59450
#
_cell.length_a   1.000
_cell.length_b   1.000
_cell.length_c   1.000
_cell.angle_alpha   90.00
_cell.angle_beta   90.00
_cell.angle_gamma   90.00
#
_symmetry.space_group_name_H-M   'P 1'
#
loop_
_entity.id
_entity.type
_entity.pdbx_description
1 polymer ?
#
loop_
_entity_poly.entity_id
_entity_poly.type
_entity_poly.pdbx_seq_one_letter_code
_entity_poly.pdbx_strand_id
1 'polypeptide(L)'
;MKACIIQPPYSRDTAFSDEYFEYKLRMLDQCDESIDLIVLPEYSDVPCATATLEETLMYHDRYIDTLTEKCIETAKRCKALVFVNALSKEETGYRNTTFAYNREGELVGKYFKKHLPPLERDVLQLDASYTAEFSEPYVIEIEGVRYGFLTCYDFYFYEAFAAIARSKVDVIIGCSLQRSDSHDAIEIMCRFLAYNTNAYVIRSSVSFAEDSDVCGASMIVSPKGEVLTNMKGRFGRETAEFDPHDKYYKAAGYGNAPAAHYEYIEYGRNPWQYRNSGTSMSDTDARLSYPRVCAHRGFNTIAPENSMPAFGAAVAMGAEEIEFDIWSTKDGVLVSCHDDTLDRVSDGHGKIYEHTYEELLQLDFGSKHGEKFKGLKIPTFEEILQKFAGRVIMNIHVKIWDAKFEGKNAQMEEIVGLIRKYDAQQHCYFMTNNDDMIRKVMEYAPDIRCCVGWNGNKDPMSIADRAIALGAYKLQLFKPYFNQATIDKAHEHGILCNVFWSDDPEEAKEFIRMGIDTILTNDYNLVSQVVPRKRQML
;
A
#
# COMPACT_ATOMS: atom_id res chain seq x y z
N MET A 1 8.14 15.81 -26.48
CA MET A 1 8.51 14.38 -26.57
C MET A 1 7.68 13.72 -27.66
N LYS A 2 8.30 12.96 -28.53
CA LYS A 2 7.62 12.15 -29.56
C LYS A 2 7.73 10.67 -29.18
N ALA A 3 6.61 10.06 -28.81
CA ALA A 3 6.57 8.64 -28.47
C ALA A 3 6.10 7.79 -29.66
N CYS A 4 6.69 6.61 -29.78
CA CYS A 4 6.35 5.59 -30.77
C CYS A 4 5.84 4.32 -30.07
N ILE A 5 4.70 3.82 -30.48
CA ILE A 5 4.14 2.54 -30.09
C ILE A 5 4.24 1.55 -31.24
N ILE A 6 4.62 0.30 -30.94
CA ILE A 6 4.79 -0.77 -31.93
C ILE A 6 3.73 -1.84 -31.68
N GLN A 7 2.92 -2.15 -32.69
CA GLN A 7 1.90 -3.20 -32.65
C GLN A 7 2.19 -4.26 -33.71
N PRO A 8 2.90 -5.35 -33.34
CA PRO A 8 3.16 -6.45 -34.27
C PRO A 8 1.94 -7.37 -34.38
N PRO A 9 1.89 -8.21 -35.43
CA PRO A 9 0.95 -9.32 -35.50
C PRO A 9 1.22 -10.35 -34.41
N TYR A 10 0.18 -11.10 -34.03
CA TYR A 10 0.23 -12.17 -33.04
C TYR A 10 -0.66 -13.34 -33.49
N SER A 11 -0.25 -14.57 -33.21
CA SER A 11 -1.00 -15.77 -33.57
C SER A 11 -1.09 -16.79 -32.43
N ARG A 12 -2.09 -17.66 -32.49
CA ARG A 12 -2.13 -18.88 -31.68
C ARG A 12 -1.29 -20.01 -32.26
N ASP A 13 -0.89 -19.89 -33.53
CA ASP A 13 -0.02 -20.83 -34.22
C ASP A 13 1.43 -20.36 -34.13
N THR A 14 2.24 -21.14 -33.44
CA THR A 14 3.65 -20.85 -33.19
C THR A 14 4.53 -20.98 -34.45
N ALA A 15 4.00 -21.53 -35.55
CA ALA A 15 4.68 -21.56 -36.84
C ALA A 15 5.03 -20.15 -37.38
N PHE A 16 4.30 -19.12 -36.92
CA PHE A 16 4.55 -17.71 -37.30
C PHE A 16 5.57 -17.00 -36.41
N SER A 17 6.16 -17.67 -35.42
CA SER A 17 7.01 -17.01 -34.42
C SER A 17 8.20 -16.27 -35.03
N ASP A 18 8.90 -16.88 -35.97
CA ASP A 18 10.04 -16.23 -36.66
C ASP A 18 9.58 -15.01 -37.46
N GLU A 19 8.52 -15.13 -38.24
CA GLU A 19 7.99 -14.04 -39.07
C GLU A 19 7.56 -12.84 -38.21
N TYR A 20 6.86 -13.10 -37.07
CA TYR A 20 6.36 -12.03 -36.21
C TYR A 20 7.45 -11.44 -35.32
N PHE A 21 8.47 -12.22 -34.97
CA PHE A 21 9.65 -11.70 -34.33
C PHE A 21 10.42 -10.75 -35.27
N GLU A 22 10.72 -11.18 -36.48
CA GLU A 22 11.36 -10.36 -37.52
C GLU A 22 10.54 -9.10 -37.87
N TYR A 23 9.20 -9.19 -37.81
CA TYR A 23 8.35 -8.03 -38.01
C TYR A 23 8.62 -6.94 -36.96
N LYS A 24 8.75 -7.31 -35.66
CA LYS A 24 9.09 -6.37 -34.58
C LYS A 24 10.45 -5.73 -34.81
N LEU A 25 11.44 -6.51 -35.17
CA LEU A 25 12.79 -5.98 -35.45
C LEU A 25 12.77 -4.97 -36.61
N ARG A 26 12.02 -5.25 -37.69
CA ARG A 26 11.85 -4.29 -38.81
C ARG A 26 11.15 -3.00 -38.37
N MET A 27 10.19 -3.06 -37.41
CA MET A 27 9.56 -1.84 -36.89
C MET A 27 10.56 -0.99 -36.08
N LEU A 28 11.43 -1.62 -35.31
CA LEU A 28 12.54 -0.93 -34.63
C LEU A 28 13.51 -0.29 -35.63
N ASP A 29 13.84 -0.97 -36.75
CA ASP A 29 14.70 -0.42 -37.81
C ASP A 29 14.11 0.83 -38.46
N GLN A 30 12.80 0.93 -38.55
CA GLN A 30 12.11 2.09 -39.09
C GLN A 30 12.02 3.29 -38.14
N CYS A 31 12.40 3.14 -36.87
CA CYS A 31 12.53 4.26 -35.97
C CYS A 31 13.76 5.08 -36.27
N ASP A 32 13.71 6.39 -36.10
CA ASP A 32 14.79 7.34 -36.38
C ASP A 32 14.97 8.35 -35.21
N GLU A 33 15.93 9.26 -35.35
CA GLU A 33 16.30 10.26 -34.33
C GLU A 33 15.17 11.28 -34.04
N SER A 34 14.06 11.27 -34.77
CA SER A 34 12.90 12.12 -34.44
C SER A 34 12.04 11.57 -33.30
N ILE A 35 12.31 10.34 -32.84
CA ILE A 35 11.57 9.64 -31.83
C ILE A 35 12.34 9.70 -30.51
N ASP A 36 11.69 10.15 -29.44
CA ASP A 36 12.28 10.25 -28.11
C ASP A 36 12.07 9.00 -27.25
N LEU A 37 10.98 8.25 -27.51
CA LEU A 37 10.55 7.13 -26.69
C LEU A 37 9.86 6.07 -27.54
N ILE A 38 10.22 4.78 -27.34
CA ILE A 38 9.69 3.64 -28.08
C ILE A 38 9.16 2.62 -27.05
N VAL A 39 7.94 2.11 -27.27
CA VAL A 39 7.31 1.09 -26.42
C VAL A 39 6.93 -0.12 -27.25
N LEU A 40 7.40 -1.30 -26.80
CA LEU A 40 7.06 -2.60 -27.36
C LEU A 40 6.01 -3.31 -26.49
N PRO A 41 5.27 -4.29 -27.06
CA PRO A 41 4.23 -5.01 -26.31
C PRO A 41 4.80 -6.00 -25.30
N GLU A 42 3.88 -6.56 -24.49
CA GLU A 42 4.16 -7.67 -23.59
C GLU A 42 4.62 -8.92 -24.35
N TYR A 43 5.49 -9.71 -23.73
CA TYR A 43 6.07 -10.94 -24.33
C TYR A 43 6.73 -10.71 -25.69
N SER A 44 7.51 -9.64 -25.83
CA SER A 44 8.19 -9.34 -27.09
C SER A 44 9.20 -10.41 -27.52
N ASP A 45 9.67 -11.22 -26.59
CA ASP A 45 10.52 -12.40 -26.75
C ASP A 45 9.76 -13.69 -27.05
N VAL A 46 8.40 -13.71 -26.91
CA VAL A 46 7.52 -14.86 -27.19
C VAL A 46 6.45 -14.40 -28.19
N PRO A 47 6.74 -14.42 -29.50
CA PRO A 47 5.92 -13.75 -30.51
C PRO A 47 4.54 -14.35 -30.79
N CYS A 48 4.30 -15.60 -30.35
CA CYS A 48 3.04 -16.31 -30.51
C CYS A 48 2.60 -16.95 -29.19
N ALA A 49 1.34 -17.42 -29.14
CA ALA A 49 0.81 -18.08 -27.95
C ALA A 49 1.49 -19.44 -27.70
N THR A 50 1.93 -19.65 -26.48
CA THR A 50 2.48 -20.91 -25.98
C THR A 50 1.54 -21.53 -24.96
N ALA A 51 1.61 -22.84 -24.78
CA ALA A 51 0.73 -23.60 -23.90
C ALA A 51 1.42 -24.09 -22.60
N THR A 52 2.75 -24.11 -22.57
CA THR A 52 3.54 -24.63 -21.45
C THR A 52 4.73 -23.70 -21.15
N LEU A 53 5.28 -23.81 -19.93
CA LEU A 53 6.50 -23.10 -19.57
C LEU A 53 7.68 -23.51 -20.46
N GLU A 54 7.84 -24.81 -20.75
CA GLU A 54 8.93 -25.32 -21.57
C GLU A 54 8.90 -24.70 -22.98
N GLU A 55 7.73 -24.66 -23.61
CA GLU A 55 7.55 -24.01 -24.91
C GLU A 55 7.82 -22.52 -24.85
N THR A 56 7.32 -21.86 -23.81
CA THR A 56 7.55 -20.41 -23.59
C THR A 56 9.04 -20.10 -23.47
N LEU A 57 9.78 -20.88 -22.67
CA LEU A 57 11.22 -20.70 -22.47
C LEU A 57 12.02 -21.04 -23.72
N MET A 58 11.60 -22.01 -24.51
CA MET A 58 12.24 -22.32 -25.79
C MET A 58 12.23 -21.10 -26.73
N TYR A 59 11.10 -20.38 -26.82
CA TYR A 59 11.03 -19.14 -27.64
C TYR A 59 11.76 -17.98 -26.96
N HIS A 60 11.65 -17.83 -25.66
CA HIS A 60 12.43 -16.86 -24.89
C HIS A 60 13.94 -17.00 -25.18
N ASP A 61 14.49 -18.20 -24.93
CA ASP A 61 15.92 -18.46 -25.13
C ASP A 61 16.37 -18.25 -26.60
N ARG A 62 15.46 -18.49 -27.56
CA ARG A 62 15.72 -18.28 -28.97
C ARG A 62 15.84 -16.82 -29.37
N TYR A 63 15.06 -15.93 -28.73
CA TYR A 63 14.91 -14.54 -29.22
C TYR A 63 15.42 -13.48 -28.27
N ILE A 64 15.60 -13.74 -26.99
CA ILE A 64 15.86 -12.70 -25.98
C ILE A 64 17.15 -11.93 -26.23
N ASP A 65 18.23 -12.59 -26.63
CA ASP A 65 19.53 -11.94 -26.90
C ASP A 65 19.40 -11.00 -28.09
N THR A 66 18.85 -11.48 -29.21
CA THR A 66 18.63 -10.68 -30.41
C THR A 66 17.71 -9.48 -30.15
N LEU A 67 16.62 -9.69 -29.36
CA LEU A 67 15.72 -8.61 -28.99
C LEU A 67 16.43 -7.54 -28.13
N THR A 68 17.21 -7.99 -27.16
CA THR A 68 17.96 -7.11 -26.25
C THR A 68 19.00 -6.28 -27.03
N GLU A 69 19.80 -6.92 -27.86
CA GLU A 69 20.78 -6.25 -28.71
C GLU A 69 20.11 -5.22 -29.64
N LYS A 70 18.97 -5.58 -30.23
CA LYS A 70 18.22 -4.70 -31.12
C LYS A 70 17.62 -3.50 -30.38
N CYS A 71 17.10 -3.68 -29.15
CA CYS A 71 16.63 -2.58 -28.34
C CYS A 71 17.76 -1.62 -27.95
N ILE A 72 18.91 -2.14 -27.55
CA ILE A 72 20.11 -1.35 -27.22
C ILE A 72 20.64 -0.59 -28.48
N GLU A 73 20.75 -1.26 -29.63
CA GLU A 73 21.12 -0.62 -30.88
C GLU A 73 20.15 0.51 -31.27
N THR A 74 18.84 0.25 -31.17
CA THR A 74 17.81 1.22 -31.51
C THR A 74 17.84 2.42 -30.55
N ALA A 75 18.01 2.19 -29.25
CA ALA A 75 18.15 3.26 -28.27
C ALA A 75 19.31 4.19 -28.61
N LYS A 76 20.49 3.63 -28.93
CA LYS A 76 21.68 4.41 -29.31
C LYS A 76 21.50 5.13 -30.64
N ARG A 77 20.99 4.44 -31.66
CA ARG A 77 20.85 4.96 -33.03
C ARG A 77 19.81 6.10 -33.09
N CYS A 78 18.68 5.91 -32.42
CA CYS A 78 17.61 6.92 -32.39
C CYS A 78 17.81 7.96 -31.29
N LYS A 79 18.74 7.75 -30.36
CA LYS A 79 18.87 8.53 -29.11
C LYS A 79 17.52 8.57 -28.34
N ALA A 80 16.86 7.42 -28.28
CA ALA A 80 15.53 7.27 -27.71
C ALA A 80 15.51 6.36 -26.47
N LEU A 81 14.57 6.59 -25.57
CA LEU A 81 14.26 5.63 -24.52
C LEU A 81 13.55 4.43 -25.15
N VAL A 82 13.89 3.20 -24.74
CA VAL A 82 13.22 1.99 -25.21
C VAL A 82 12.66 1.21 -24.03
N PHE A 83 11.35 0.98 -24.04
CA PHE A 83 10.65 0.15 -23.08
C PHE A 83 10.17 -1.12 -23.77
N VAL A 84 10.62 -2.28 -23.29
CA VAL A 84 10.30 -3.59 -23.86
C VAL A 84 9.94 -4.56 -22.76
N ASN A 85 8.88 -5.34 -22.97
CA ASN A 85 8.52 -6.39 -22.03
C ASN A 85 8.93 -7.76 -22.59
N ALA A 86 9.56 -8.54 -21.72
CA ALA A 86 10.03 -9.90 -21.97
C ALA A 86 10.14 -10.67 -20.65
N LEU A 87 10.41 -11.95 -20.69
CA LEU A 87 10.75 -12.70 -19.49
C LEU A 87 12.15 -12.30 -18.99
N SER A 88 12.32 -12.31 -17.68
CA SER A 88 13.65 -12.23 -17.03
C SER A 88 13.86 -13.41 -16.12
N LYS A 89 15.07 -13.94 -16.10
CA LYS A 89 15.47 -14.98 -15.15
C LYS A 89 16.01 -14.31 -13.89
N GLU A 90 15.33 -14.53 -12.79
CA GLU A 90 15.73 -14.04 -11.46
C GLU A 90 16.13 -15.25 -10.57
N GLU A 91 16.60 -15.02 -9.34
CA GLU A 91 17.05 -16.09 -8.43
C GLU A 91 15.95 -17.12 -8.11
N THR A 92 14.71 -16.65 -7.98
CA THR A 92 13.54 -17.46 -7.62
C THR A 92 12.77 -18.04 -8.80
N GLY A 93 13.10 -17.66 -10.04
CA GLY A 93 12.42 -18.13 -11.24
C GLY A 93 12.32 -17.07 -12.33
N TYR A 94 11.47 -17.34 -13.33
CA TYR A 94 11.22 -16.38 -14.42
C TYR A 94 10.10 -15.40 -14.04
N ARG A 95 10.29 -14.13 -14.38
CA ARG A 95 9.32 -13.05 -14.16
C ARG A 95 8.93 -12.38 -15.47
N ASN A 96 7.67 -11.97 -15.56
CA ASN A 96 7.20 -11.07 -16.62
C ASN A 96 7.71 -9.65 -16.31
N THR A 97 8.61 -9.14 -17.14
CA THR A 97 9.44 -7.95 -16.83
C THR A 97 9.39 -6.92 -17.95
N THR A 98 9.15 -5.66 -17.59
CA THR A 98 9.36 -4.53 -18.50
C THR A 98 10.73 -3.90 -18.22
N PHE A 99 11.59 -3.91 -19.23
CA PHE A 99 12.92 -3.32 -19.20
C PHE A 99 12.88 -1.89 -19.73
N ALA A 100 13.65 -1.00 -19.12
CA ALA A 100 13.83 0.38 -19.54
C ALA A 100 15.30 0.61 -19.94
N TYR A 101 15.53 0.97 -21.20
CA TYR A 101 16.83 1.35 -21.72
C TYR A 101 16.89 2.85 -21.96
N ASN A 102 17.98 3.49 -21.52
CA ASN A 102 18.22 4.91 -21.76
C ASN A 102 18.77 5.16 -23.19
N ARG A 103 19.01 6.41 -23.54
CA ARG A 103 19.48 6.83 -24.88
C ARG A 103 20.89 6.29 -25.23
N GLU A 104 21.67 5.89 -24.24
CA GLU A 104 22.96 5.25 -24.33
C GLU A 104 22.85 3.71 -24.46
N GLY A 105 21.62 3.17 -24.39
CA GLY A 105 21.33 1.74 -24.43
C GLY A 105 21.68 1.02 -23.14
N GLU A 106 21.78 1.74 -22.04
CA GLU A 106 22.00 1.17 -20.72
C GLU A 106 20.66 0.78 -20.08
N LEU A 107 20.62 -0.36 -19.41
CA LEU A 107 19.47 -0.79 -18.63
C LEU A 107 19.36 0.05 -17.35
N VAL A 108 18.35 0.91 -17.27
CA VAL A 108 18.13 1.84 -16.16
C VAL A 108 16.94 1.44 -15.25
N GLY A 109 16.17 0.43 -15.63
CA GLY A 109 15.07 -0.04 -14.82
C GLY A 109 14.49 -1.37 -15.24
N LYS A 110 13.90 -2.10 -14.26
CA LYS A 110 13.12 -3.33 -14.44
C LYS A 110 11.83 -3.22 -13.64
N TYR A 111 10.69 -3.30 -14.31
CA TYR A 111 9.39 -3.43 -13.65
C TYR A 111 8.91 -4.88 -13.75
N PHE A 112 8.61 -5.50 -12.63
CA PHE A 112 8.00 -6.82 -12.55
C PHE A 112 6.48 -6.67 -12.49
N LYS A 113 5.76 -7.36 -13.38
CA LYS A 113 4.30 -7.36 -13.46
C LYS A 113 3.69 -7.75 -12.11
N LYS A 114 2.84 -6.90 -11.55
CA LYS A 114 2.29 -7.08 -10.19
C LYS A 114 1.18 -8.13 -10.11
N HIS A 115 0.33 -8.21 -11.11
CA HIS A 115 -0.82 -9.11 -11.13
C HIS A 115 -0.61 -10.17 -12.22
N LEU A 116 -0.40 -11.41 -11.80
CA LEU A 116 -0.23 -12.52 -12.71
C LEU A 116 -1.59 -13.20 -12.96
N PRO A 117 -2.09 -13.24 -14.21
CA PRO A 117 -3.30 -14.00 -14.52
C PRO A 117 -3.08 -15.51 -14.30
N PRO A 118 -4.17 -16.30 -14.19
CA PRO A 118 -4.07 -17.74 -13.97
C PRO A 118 -3.13 -18.48 -14.93
N LEU A 119 -3.07 -18.06 -16.20
CA LEU A 119 -2.13 -18.65 -17.16
C LEU A 119 -0.67 -18.51 -16.69
N GLU A 120 -0.26 -17.32 -16.33
CA GLU A 120 1.13 -17.04 -15.89
C GLU A 120 1.46 -17.69 -14.56
N ARG A 121 0.52 -17.66 -13.60
CA ARG A 121 0.73 -18.19 -12.25
C ARG A 121 0.63 -19.71 -12.19
N ASP A 122 -0.44 -20.29 -12.77
CA ASP A 122 -0.83 -21.68 -12.54
C ASP A 122 -0.32 -22.62 -13.66
N VAL A 123 -0.18 -22.12 -14.90
CA VAL A 123 0.26 -22.92 -16.06
C VAL A 123 1.73 -22.69 -16.37
N LEU A 124 2.13 -21.44 -16.56
CA LEU A 124 3.53 -21.08 -16.82
C LEU A 124 4.38 -21.08 -15.57
N GLN A 125 3.79 -21.11 -14.38
CA GLN A 125 4.48 -21.16 -13.09
C GLN A 125 5.58 -20.10 -12.96
N LEU A 126 5.30 -18.88 -13.44
CA LEU A 126 6.21 -17.76 -13.26
C LEU A 126 6.36 -17.45 -11.78
N ASP A 127 7.52 -16.94 -11.40
CA ASP A 127 7.75 -16.51 -10.03
C ASP A 127 6.77 -15.41 -9.62
N ALA A 128 5.92 -15.74 -8.65
CA ALA A 128 4.94 -14.85 -8.04
C ALA A 128 5.27 -14.49 -6.59
N SER A 129 6.41 -14.93 -6.05
CA SER A 129 6.76 -14.76 -4.64
C SER A 129 6.72 -13.31 -4.18
N TYR A 130 7.19 -12.40 -5.02
CA TYR A 130 7.22 -10.95 -4.76
C TYR A 130 5.84 -10.28 -4.80
N THR A 131 4.82 -10.92 -5.36
CA THR A 131 3.48 -10.29 -5.53
C THR A 131 2.67 -10.28 -4.24
N ALA A 132 3.01 -11.12 -3.26
CA ALA A 132 2.35 -11.19 -1.97
C ALA A 132 2.85 -10.09 -1.01
N GLU A 133 4.00 -9.51 -1.28
CA GLU A 133 4.60 -8.49 -0.44
C GLU A 133 4.08 -7.08 -0.83
N PHE A 134 3.87 -6.25 0.18
CA PHE A 134 3.61 -4.85 -0.05
C PHE A 134 4.85 -4.18 -0.67
N SER A 135 4.63 -3.41 -1.72
CA SER A 135 5.67 -2.55 -2.28
C SER A 135 5.03 -1.28 -2.85
N GLU A 136 5.73 -0.17 -2.69
CA GLU A 136 5.36 1.07 -3.38
C GLU A 136 5.32 0.85 -4.91
N PRO A 137 4.53 1.65 -5.66
CA PRO A 137 4.56 1.61 -7.11
C PRO A 137 5.97 1.81 -7.64
N TYR A 138 6.36 0.97 -8.59
CA TYR A 138 7.65 1.13 -9.25
C TYR A 138 7.63 2.38 -10.13
N VAL A 139 8.48 3.34 -9.82
CA VAL A 139 8.65 4.60 -10.57
C VAL A 139 10.12 4.83 -10.81
N ILE A 140 10.47 5.19 -12.03
CA ILE A 140 11.82 5.67 -12.37
C ILE A 140 11.74 7.09 -12.93
N GLU A 141 12.78 7.87 -12.67
CA GLU A 141 12.92 9.20 -13.25
C GLU A 141 14.08 9.20 -14.24
N ILE A 142 13.80 9.57 -15.47
CA ILE A 142 14.80 9.67 -16.55
C ILE A 142 14.64 11.06 -17.18
N GLU A 143 15.70 11.85 -17.20
CA GLU A 143 15.75 13.20 -17.81
C GLU A 143 14.64 14.13 -17.28
N GLY A 144 14.32 14.03 -15.98
CA GLY A 144 13.30 14.84 -15.31
C GLY A 144 11.85 14.42 -15.57
N VAL A 145 11.62 13.33 -16.30
CA VAL A 145 10.29 12.72 -16.53
C VAL A 145 10.14 11.49 -15.63
N ARG A 146 9.01 11.40 -14.91
CA ARG A 146 8.69 10.30 -14.02
C ARG A 146 7.81 9.27 -14.72
N TYR A 147 8.33 8.04 -14.84
CA TYR A 147 7.65 6.93 -15.51
C TYR A 147 7.10 5.94 -14.50
N GLY A 148 5.79 5.64 -14.59
CA GLY A 148 5.13 4.53 -13.91
C GLY A 148 4.88 3.38 -14.91
N PHE A 149 4.56 2.19 -14.40
CA PHE A 149 4.45 0.99 -15.23
C PHE A 149 3.21 0.18 -14.90
N LEU A 150 2.58 -0.36 -15.94
CA LEU A 150 1.52 -1.38 -15.85
C LEU A 150 1.73 -2.39 -16.99
N THR A 151 1.53 -3.68 -16.69
CA THR A 151 1.62 -4.72 -17.72
C THR A 151 0.31 -5.49 -17.81
N CYS A 152 -0.37 -5.41 -18.97
CA CYS A 152 -1.51 -6.23 -19.38
C CYS A 152 -2.59 -6.36 -18.28
N TYR A 153 -2.54 -7.42 -17.47
CA TYR A 153 -3.51 -7.73 -16.42
C TYR A 153 -3.53 -6.66 -15.31
N ASP A 154 -2.42 -5.91 -15.09
CA ASP A 154 -2.39 -4.80 -14.13
C ASP A 154 -3.41 -3.70 -14.44
N PHE A 155 -3.80 -3.55 -15.71
CA PHE A 155 -4.77 -2.54 -16.14
C PHE A 155 -6.20 -2.76 -15.62
N TYR A 156 -6.52 -3.94 -15.06
CA TYR A 156 -7.85 -4.20 -14.49
C TYR A 156 -7.99 -3.73 -13.03
N PHE A 157 -6.87 -3.43 -12.35
CA PHE A 157 -6.87 -3.15 -10.92
C PHE A 157 -6.86 -1.65 -10.62
N TYR A 158 -7.98 -1.14 -10.19
CA TYR A 158 -8.15 0.27 -9.85
C TYR A 158 -7.19 0.73 -8.74
N GLU A 159 -6.87 -0.15 -7.79
CA GLU A 159 -5.93 0.10 -6.71
C GLU A 159 -4.52 0.45 -7.22
N ALA A 160 -4.09 -0.19 -8.31
CA ALA A 160 -2.82 0.12 -8.98
C ALA A 160 -2.85 1.54 -9.56
N PHE A 161 -3.98 1.97 -10.13
CA PHE A 161 -4.15 3.34 -10.66
C PHE A 161 -4.04 4.39 -9.55
N ALA A 162 -4.72 4.17 -8.42
CA ALA A 162 -4.66 5.06 -7.27
C ALA A 162 -3.25 5.17 -6.69
N ALA A 163 -2.52 4.06 -6.62
CA ALA A 163 -1.14 4.04 -6.14
C ALA A 163 -0.20 4.83 -7.08
N ILE A 164 -0.31 4.61 -8.40
CA ILE A 164 0.48 5.35 -9.41
C ILE A 164 0.14 6.85 -9.39
N ALA A 165 -1.12 7.21 -9.22
CA ALA A 165 -1.54 8.62 -9.13
C ALA A 165 -0.85 9.35 -7.96
N ARG A 166 -0.79 8.71 -6.78
CA ARG A 166 -0.08 9.26 -5.61
C ARG A 166 1.42 9.44 -5.85
N SER A 167 2.00 8.61 -6.72
CA SER A 167 3.42 8.70 -7.09
C SER A 167 3.71 9.86 -8.05
N LYS A 168 2.69 10.62 -8.50
CA LYS A 168 2.82 11.81 -9.36
C LYS A 168 3.66 11.57 -10.60
N VAL A 169 3.41 10.46 -11.30
CA VAL A 169 4.10 10.15 -12.56
C VAL A 169 3.65 11.08 -13.69
N ASP A 170 4.51 11.28 -14.68
CA ASP A 170 4.22 12.05 -15.88
C ASP A 170 3.69 11.16 -16.99
N VAL A 171 4.27 9.96 -17.12
CA VAL A 171 3.97 9.00 -18.16
C VAL A 171 3.81 7.60 -17.55
N ILE A 172 2.79 6.89 -17.98
CA ILE A 172 2.57 5.47 -17.66
C ILE A 172 2.88 4.64 -18.90
N ILE A 173 3.86 3.75 -18.76
CA ILE A 173 4.26 2.79 -19.78
C ILE A 173 3.42 1.51 -19.62
N GLY A 174 2.72 1.12 -20.69
CA GLY A 174 1.87 -0.05 -20.74
C GLY A 174 2.32 -1.06 -21.79
N CYS A 175 2.89 -2.19 -21.38
CA CYS A 175 3.17 -3.32 -22.26
C CYS A 175 2.04 -4.34 -22.10
N SER A 176 1.32 -4.69 -23.18
CA SER A 176 0.07 -5.45 -23.06
C SER A 176 -0.04 -6.59 -24.07
N LEU A 177 -0.84 -7.58 -23.67
CA LEU A 177 -1.29 -8.73 -24.48
C LEU A 177 -2.72 -9.12 -24.09
N GLN A 178 -3.64 -8.14 -24.01
CA GLN A 178 -5.05 -8.38 -23.66
C GLN A 178 -5.80 -8.93 -24.86
N ARG A 179 -5.95 -10.27 -24.92
CA ARG A 179 -6.39 -11.00 -26.11
C ARG A 179 -7.90 -11.04 -26.33
N SER A 180 -8.70 -10.76 -25.32
CA SER A 180 -10.16 -10.94 -25.36
C SER A 180 -10.95 -9.65 -25.23
N ASP A 181 -10.30 -8.54 -24.90
CA ASP A 181 -10.99 -7.26 -24.74
C ASP A 181 -11.20 -6.57 -26.09
N SER A 182 -12.37 -5.95 -26.23
CA SER A 182 -12.67 -5.12 -27.38
C SER A 182 -11.84 -3.84 -27.36
N HIS A 183 -11.62 -3.25 -28.52
CA HIS A 183 -10.91 -1.97 -28.66
C HIS A 183 -11.57 -0.87 -27.83
N ASP A 184 -12.92 -0.85 -27.75
CA ASP A 184 -13.67 0.14 -26.96
C ASP A 184 -13.43 -0.05 -25.46
N ALA A 185 -13.41 -1.30 -24.96
CA ALA A 185 -13.12 -1.59 -23.55
C ALA A 185 -11.70 -1.15 -23.17
N ILE A 186 -10.71 -1.46 -24.02
CA ILE A 186 -9.33 -1.04 -23.83
C ILE A 186 -9.21 0.49 -23.86
N GLU A 187 -9.87 1.17 -24.78
CA GLU A 187 -9.85 2.63 -24.88
C GLU A 187 -10.46 3.29 -23.65
N ILE A 188 -11.63 2.80 -23.18
CA ILE A 188 -12.28 3.32 -21.95
C ILE A 188 -11.30 3.18 -20.77
N MET A 189 -10.67 2.03 -20.61
CA MET A 189 -9.72 1.76 -19.53
C MET A 189 -8.49 2.69 -19.57
N CYS A 190 -7.88 2.88 -20.75
CA CYS A 190 -6.72 3.75 -20.89
C CYS A 190 -7.07 5.24 -20.70
N ARG A 191 -8.22 5.68 -21.19
CA ARG A 191 -8.72 7.04 -21.00
C ARG A 191 -9.04 7.32 -19.54
N PHE A 192 -9.69 6.36 -18.86
CA PHE A 192 -9.98 6.48 -17.43
C PHE A 192 -8.69 6.53 -16.61
N LEU A 193 -7.71 5.66 -16.89
CA LEU A 193 -6.40 5.67 -16.24
C LEU A 193 -5.71 7.03 -16.40
N ALA A 194 -5.54 7.52 -17.64
CA ALA A 194 -4.88 8.78 -17.92
C ALA A 194 -5.56 9.96 -17.21
N TYR A 195 -6.89 10.02 -17.27
CA TYR A 195 -7.68 11.07 -16.63
C TYR A 195 -7.58 11.06 -15.11
N ASN A 196 -7.65 9.89 -14.47
CA ASN A 196 -7.59 9.78 -13.00
C ASN A 196 -6.20 9.97 -12.42
N THR A 197 -5.16 9.54 -13.13
CA THR A 197 -3.77 9.70 -12.69
C THR A 197 -3.17 11.04 -13.08
N ASN A 198 -3.84 11.77 -13.98
CA ASN A 198 -3.35 13.02 -14.59
C ASN A 198 -1.98 12.82 -15.26
N ALA A 199 -1.79 11.68 -15.92
CA ALA A 199 -0.55 11.28 -16.60
C ALA A 199 -0.84 10.83 -18.04
N TYR A 200 0.15 10.91 -18.91
CA TYR A 200 0.06 10.27 -20.22
C TYR A 200 0.06 8.75 -20.06
N VAL A 201 -0.74 8.06 -20.87
CA VAL A 201 -0.71 6.59 -21.00
C VAL A 201 -0.20 6.22 -22.37
N ILE A 202 0.91 5.50 -22.43
CA ILE A 202 1.51 4.98 -23.66
C ILE A 202 1.41 3.46 -23.57
N ARG A 203 0.42 2.90 -24.28
CA ARG A 203 0.16 1.47 -24.29
C ARG A 203 0.54 0.87 -25.64
N SER A 204 1.41 -0.16 -25.62
CA SER A 204 1.74 -1.00 -26.77
C SER A 204 1.17 -2.41 -26.57
N SER A 205 0.62 -2.99 -27.61
CA SER A 205 0.02 -4.33 -27.62
C SER A 205 0.34 -5.05 -28.93
N VAL A 206 -0.08 -6.30 -29.02
CA VAL A 206 -0.08 -7.08 -30.27
C VAL A 206 -1.48 -7.11 -30.87
N SER A 207 -1.66 -7.53 -32.12
CA SER A 207 -2.97 -7.72 -32.73
C SER A 207 -3.07 -9.03 -33.50
N PHE A 208 -4.27 -9.66 -33.51
CA PHE A 208 -4.53 -10.89 -34.26
C PHE A 208 -4.66 -10.67 -35.76
N ALA A 209 -5.29 -9.56 -36.17
CA ALA A 209 -5.52 -9.20 -37.57
C ALA A 209 -5.81 -7.70 -37.66
N GLU A 210 -5.62 -7.11 -38.85
CA GLU A 210 -5.86 -5.68 -39.06
C GLU A 210 -7.33 -5.27 -38.94
N ASP A 211 -8.24 -6.22 -39.17
CA ASP A 211 -9.70 -6.07 -39.06
C ASP A 211 -10.26 -6.66 -37.75
N SER A 212 -9.41 -7.08 -36.81
CA SER A 212 -9.82 -7.57 -35.50
C SER A 212 -10.47 -6.44 -34.68
N ASP A 213 -11.56 -6.75 -33.97
CA ASP A 213 -12.25 -5.85 -33.00
C ASP A 213 -11.78 -6.12 -31.57
N VAL A 214 -10.95 -7.13 -31.34
CA VAL A 214 -10.40 -7.51 -30.05
C VAL A 214 -8.87 -7.53 -30.08
N CYS A 215 -8.25 -7.45 -28.93
CA CYS A 215 -6.81 -7.31 -28.81
C CYS A 215 -6.31 -6.00 -29.48
N GLY A 216 -5.03 -5.83 -29.74
CA GLY A 216 -4.54 -4.60 -30.36
C GLY A 216 -4.77 -3.35 -29.51
N ALA A 217 -5.28 -2.30 -30.15
CA ALA A 217 -5.54 -0.98 -29.58
C ALA A 217 -4.33 -0.39 -28.82
N SER A 218 -3.12 -0.52 -29.44
CA SER A 218 -1.99 0.29 -28.99
C SER A 218 -2.35 1.76 -29.13
N MET A 219 -2.12 2.55 -28.09
CA MET A 219 -2.59 3.93 -28.06
C MET A 219 -1.74 4.84 -27.17
N ILE A 220 -1.85 6.14 -27.43
CA ILE A 220 -1.29 7.19 -26.59
C ILE A 220 -2.46 8.09 -26.16
N VAL A 221 -2.60 8.30 -24.86
CA VAL A 221 -3.72 9.06 -24.27
C VAL A 221 -3.16 10.18 -23.39
N SER A 222 -3.70 11.38 -23.52
CA SER A 222 -3.32 12.55 -22.74
C SER A 222 -3.92 12.55 -21.32
N PRO A 223 -3.40 13.37 -20.39
CA PRO A 223 -3.99 13.55 -19.05
C PRO A 223 -5.46 14.03 -19.05
N LYS A 224 -5.95 14.59 -20.16
CA LYS A 224 -7.37 14.95 -20.35
C LYS A 224 -8.25 13.76 -20.75
N GLY A 225 -7.64 12.58 -21.01
CA GLY A 225 -8.34 11.45 -21.59
C GLY A 225 -8.56 11.56 -23.10
N GLU A 226 -7.86 12.46 -23.79
CA GLU A 226 -7.88 12.57 -25.26
C GLU A 226 -6.99 11.51 -25.88
N VAL A 227 -7.52 10.77 -26.85
CA VAL A 227 -6.75 9.77 -27.59
C VAL A 227 -5.96 10.47 -28.67
N LEU A 228 -4.62 10.53 -28.50
CA LEU A 228 -3.72 11.16 -29.46
C LEU A 228 -3.48 10.25 -30.67
N THR A 229 -3.40 8.94 -30.45
CA THR A 229 -3.39 7.92 -31.50
C THR A 229 -3.95 6.59 -30.94
N ASN A 230 -4.58 5.80 -31.82
CA ASN A 230 -5.09 4.45 -31.53
C ASN A 230 -4.97 3.58 -32.78
N MET A 231 -4.19 2.53 -32.70
CA MET A 231 -3.94 1.62 -33.82
C MET A 231 -5.09 0.65 -34.10
N LYS A 232 -5.98 0.42 -33.10
CA LYS A 232 -7.02 -0.62 -33.19
C LYS A 232 -6.41 -1.96 -33.56
N GLY A 233 -6.87 -2.63 -34.62
CA GLY A 233 -6.31 -3.89 -35.12
C GLY A 233 -5.05 -3.75 -35.99
N ARG A 234 -4.72 -2.54 -36.49
CA ARG A 234 -3.66 -2.32 -37.49
C ARG A 234 -2.29 -2.72 -36.98
N PHE A 235 -1.54 -3.42 -37.82
CA PHE A 235 -0.12 -3.69 -37.56
C PHE A 235 0.77 -2.47 -37.87
N GLY A 236 1.95 -2.45 -37.28
CA GLY A 236 2.97 -1.45 -37.57
C GLY A 236 3.38 -0.63 -36.37
N ARG A 237 3.61 0.65 -36.62
CA ARG A 237 3.96 1.65 -35.60
C ARG A 237 3.22 2.96 -35.84
N GLU A 238 2.93 3.63 -34.74
CA GLU A 238 2.32 4.97 -34.75
C GLU A 238 3.04 5.88 -33.77
N THR A 239 2.98 7.19 -33.99
CA THR A 239 3.62 8.17 -33.11
C THR A 239 2.67 9.29 -32.72
N ALA A 240 2.91 9.87 -31.54
CA ALA A 240 2.30 11.13 -31.14
C ALA A 240 3.31 12.03 -30.43
N GLU A 241 3.14 13.34 -30.58
CA GLU A 241 3.95 14.36 -29.92
C GLU A 241 3.17 14.97 -28.77
N PHE A 242 3.86 15.19 -27.63
CA PHE A 242 3.27 15.80 -26.44
C PHE A 242 4.35 16.35 -25.51
N ASP A 243 3.97 17.23 -24.59
CA ASP A 243 4.83 17.64 -23.47
C ASP A 243 4.54 16.71 -22.27
N PRO A 244 5.52 15.89 -21.81
CA PRO A 244 5.31 14.96 -20.70
C PRO A 244 4.92 15.66 -19.38
N HIS A 245 5.23 16.95 -19.23
CA HIS A 245 4.90 17.73 -18.04
C HIS A 245 3.53 18.41 -18.11
N ASP A 246 2.85 18.36 -19.26
CA ASP A 246 1.49 18.84 -19.34
C ASP A 246 0.57 18.04 -18.40
N LYS A 247 -0.19 18.78 -17.60
CA LYS A 247 -1.19 18.22 -16.69
C LYS A 247 -2.56 18.82 -17.00
N TYR A 248 -3.60 18.06 -16.72
CA TYR A 248 -4.95 18.57 -16.83
C TYR A 248 -5.31 19.36 -15.58
N TYR A 249 -5.63 20.64 -15.76
CA TYR A 249 -6.13 21.54 -14.73
C TYR A 249 -7.60 21.84 -14.98
N LYS A 250 -8.41 21.83 -13.92
CA LYS A 250 -9.81 22.23 -13.99
C LYS A 250 -10.21 23.06 -12.78
N ALA A 251 -11.29 23.85 -12.91
CA ALA A 251 -11.85 24.57 -11.79
C ALA A 251 -12.34 23.59 -10.71
N ALA A 252 -11.81 23.72 -9.49
CA ALA A 252 -12.14 22.87 -8.34
C ALA A 252 -13.38 23.42 -7.58
N GLY A 253 -14.37 23.91 -8.29
CA GLY A 253 -15.59 24.53 -7.76
C GLY A 253 -15.81 25.92 -8.31
N TYR A 254 -16.98 26.51 -8.00
CA TYR A 254 -17.36 27.82 -8.50
C TYR A 254 -16.48 28.92 -7.92
N GLY A 255 -15.76 29.64 -8.77
CA GLY A 255 -14.90 30.76 -8.38
C GLY A 255 -13.52 30.37 -7.80
N ASN A 256 -13.18 29.10 -7.71
CA ASN A 256 -11.87 28.65 -7.26
C ASN A 256 -10.84 28.64 -8.41
N ALA A 257 -9.56 28.80 -8.06
CA ALA A 257 -8.47 28.65 -9.01
C ALA A 257 -8.45 27.20 -9.57
N PRO A 258 -8.00 27.02 -10.84
CA PRO A 258 -7.80 25.69 -11.39
C PRO A 258 -6.78 24.89 -10.55
N ALA A 259 -7.13 23.64 -10.25
CA ALA A 259 -6.24 22.67 -9.58
C ALA A 259 -5.92 21.52 -10.55
N ALA A 260 -4.76 20.91 -10.38
CA ALA A 260 -4.44 19.68 -11.10
C ALA A 260 -5.50 18.61 -10.79
N HIS A 261 -5.97 17.93 -11.82
CA HIS A 261 -7.13 17.03 -11.67
C HIS A 261 -6.89 15.92 -10.65
N TYR A 262 -5.68 15.37 -10.61
CA TYR A 262 -5.32 14.35 -9.64
C TYR A 262 -5.39 14.90 -8.19
N GLU A 263 -4.94 16.14 -7.94
CA GLU A 263 -5.00 16.77 -6.62
C GLU A 263 -6.45 17.00 -6.16
N TYR A 264 -7.33 17.34 -7.10
CA TYR A 264 -8.76 17.45 -6.84
C TYR A 264 -9.38 16.10 -6.43
N ILE A 265 -8.98 14.99 -7.09
CA ILE A 265 -9.43 13.64 -6.73
C ILE A 265 -8.89 13.24 -5.35
N GLU A 266 -7.59 13.43 -5.09
CA GLU A 266 -6.97 13.04 -3.82
C GLU A 266 -7.51 13.85 -2.64
N TYR A 267 -7.82 15.12 -2.83
CA TYR A 267 -8.48 15.95 -1.80
C TYR A 267 -9.83 15.37 -1.35
N GLY A 268 -10.61 14.83 -2.29
CA GLY A 268 -11.91 14.21 -2.01
C GLY A 268 -11.84 12.72 -1.65
N ARG A 269 -10.68 12.10 -1.78
CA ARG A 269 -10.53 10.65 -1.57
C ARG A 269 -10.67 10.29 -0.10
N ASN A 270 -11.47 9.27 0.17
CA ASN A 270 -11.67 8.69 1.49
C ASN A 270 -11.32 7.19 1.44
N PRO A 271 -10.02 6.81 1.49
CA PRO A 271 -9.56 5.44 1.24
C PRO A 271 -10.26 4.39 2.09
N TRP A 272 -10.59 4.71 3.34
CA TRP A 272 -11.32 3.86 4.28
C TRP A 272 -12.75 3.51 3.83
N GLN A 273 -13.36 4.30 2.93
CA GLN A 273 -14.70 4.05 2.39
C GLN A 273 -14.70 3.06 1.21
N TYR A 274 -13.53 2.76 0.64
CA TYR A 274 -13.39 1.97 -0.58
C TYR A 274 -12.90 0.55 -0.35
N ARG A 275 -12.74 0.13 0.91
CA ARG A 275 -12.34 -1.24 1.22
C ARG A 275 -13.43 -2.24 0.85
N ASN A 276 -13.03 -3.50 0.67
CA ASN A 276 -13.88 -4.57 0.15
C ASN A 276 -15.31 -4.53 0.67
N SER A 277 -16.26 -4.65 -0.26
CA SER A 277 -17.68 -4.78 0.02
C SER A 277 -17.93 -5.91 1.03
N GLY A 278 -18.74 -5.63 2.06
CA GLY A 278 -19.04 -6.56 3.15
C GLY A 278 -18.16 -6.40 4.39
N THR A 279 -17.13 -5.57 4.37
CA THR A 279 -16.39 -5.18 5.57
C THR A 279 -17.04 -3.94 6.16
N SER A 280 -17.66 -4.06 7.33
CA SER A 280 -18.10 -2.91 8.11
C SER A 280 -16.89 -2.05 8.45
N MET A 281 -16.91 -0.78 8.06
CA MET A 281 -15.83 0.18 8.32
C MET A 281 -16.27 1.13 9.41
N SER A 282 -15.38 1.41 10.36
CA SER A 282 -15.57 2.55 11.24
C SER A 282 -15.16 3.85 10.53
N ASP A 283 -15.67 4.97 11.01
CA ASP A 283 -15.13 6.27 10.65
C ASP A 283 -13.64 6.37 11.05
N THR A 284 -12.91 7.27 10.41
CA THR A 284 -11.53 7.55 10.79
C THR A 284 -11.45 8.22 12.16
N ASP A 285 -10.29 8.16 12.79
CA ASP A 285 -10.06 8.80 14.08
C ASP A 285 -10.43 10.30 14.09
N ALA A 286 -10.21 11.01 12.99
CA ALA A 286 -10.58 12.42 12.88
C ALA A 286 -12.09 12.69 12.77
N ARG A 287 -12.88 11.70 12.39
CA ARG A 287 -14.35 11.84 12.20
C ARG A 287 -15.17 11.34 13.38
N LEU A 288 -14.62 10.39 14.12
CA LEU A 288 -15.29 9.87 15.31
C LEU A 288 -15.36 10.95 16.40
N SER A 289 -16.50 11.03 17.06
CA SER A 289 -16.72 12.02 18.13
C SER A 289 -16.02 11.61 19.43
N TYR A 290 -15.77 12.59 20.27
CA TYR A 290 -15.31 12.42 21.65
C TYR A 290 -16.43 12.79 22.64
N PRO A 291 -16.45 12.30 23.90
CA PRO A 291 -15.51 11.33 24.47
C PRO A 291 -15.70 9.90 23.93
N ARG A 292 -14.63 9.07 24.02
CA ARG A 292 -14.62 7.65 23.60
C ARG A 292 -14.20 6.72 24.70
N VAL A 293 -14.50 5.43 24.49
CA VAL A 293 -13.96 4.34 25.30
C VAL A 293 -13.01 3.50 24.46
N CYS A 294 -11.79 3.36 24.92
CA CYS A 294 -10.78 2.48 24.35
C CYS A 294 -10.69 1.19 25.15
N ALA A 295 -10.90 0.04 24.50
CA ALA A 295 -10.78 -1.26 25.14
C ALA A 295 -9.28 -1.59 25.32
N HIS A 296 -8.77 -1.44 26.56
CA HIS A 296 -7.38 -1.64 26.95
C HIS A 296 -6.98 -3.10 26.82
N ARG A 297 -6.05 -3.40 25.92
CA ARG A 297 -5.65 -4.76 25.52
C ARG A 297 -6.81 -5.61 24.98
N GLY A 298 -7.82 -4.96 24.37
CA GLY A 298 -9.10 -5.54 24.04
C GLY A 298 -10.07 -5.61 25.22
N PHE A 299 -11.15 -6.41 25.11
CA PHE A 299 -12.09 -6.64 26.23
C PHE A 299 -11.54 -7.72 27.15
N ASN A 300 -10.54 -7.37 27.94
CA ASN A 300 -9.69 -8.31 28.65
C ASN A 300 -10.34 -8.92 29.92
N THR A 301 -11.49 -8.42 30.38
CA THR A 301 -12.24 -9.06 31.46
C THR A 301 -13.01 -10.32 31.02
N ILE A 302 -13.23 -10.49 29.71
CA ILE A 302 -13.97 -11.65 29.17
C ILE A 302 -13.12 -12.59 28.30
N ALA A 303 -11.97 -12.13 27.79
CA ALA A 303 -11.04 -12.90 26.98
C ALA A 303 -9.58 -12.51 27.32
N PRO A 304 -8.57 -13.36 27.03
CA PRO A 304 -7.17 -13.06 27.32
C PRO A 304 -6.73 -11.73 26.72
N GLU A 305 -6.03 -10.91 27.49
CA GLU A 305 -5.50 -9.62 27.04
C GLU A 305 -4.60 -9.78 25.81
N ASN A 306 -4.50 -8.74 24.97
CA ASN A 306 -3.66 -8.72 23.78
C ASN A 306 -3.90 -9.92 22.83
N SER A 307 -5.14 -10.36 22.71
CA SER A 307 -5.54 -11.53 21.92
C SER A 307 -6.63 -11.23 20.91
N MET A 308 -6.67 -12.01 19.81
CA MET A 308 -7.71 -11.89 18.80
C MET A 308 -9.14 -12.01 19.35
N PRO A 309 -9.43 -12.93 20.30
CA PRO A 309 -10.75 -12.96 20.98
C PRO A 309 -11.08 -11.70 21.75
N ALA A 310 -10.12 -11.10 22.47
CA ALA A 310 -10.37 -9.88 23.24
C ALA A 310 -10.66 -8.68 22.32
N PHE A 311 -9.89 -8.54 21.24
CA PHE A 311 -10.12 -7.49 20.24
C PHE A 311 -11.46 -7.70 19.53
N GLY A 312 -11.75 -8.93 19.11
CA GLY A 312 -13.00 -9.29 18.45
C GLY A 312 -14.22 -9.03 19.33
N ALA A 313 -14.13 -9.35 20.62
CA ALA A 313 -15.18 -9.08 21.60
C ALA A 313 -15.44 -7.57 21.78
N ALA A 314 -14.38 -6.76 21.90
CA ALA A 314 -14.50 -5.30 22.01
C ALA A 314 -15.21 -4.72 20.78
N VAL A 315 -14.77 -5.10 19.58
CA VAL A 315 -15.37 -4.64 18.30
C VAL A 315 -16.82 -5.11 18.17
N ALA A 316 -17.12 -6.35 18.52
CA ALA A 316 -18.49 -6.88 18.50
C ALA A 316 -19.43 -6.15 19.46
N MET A 317 -18.91 -5.65 20.59
CA MET A 317 -19.64 -4.81 21.54
C MET A 317 -19.76 -3.34 21.10
N GLY A 318 -19.17 -2.99 19.95
CA GLY A 318 -19.23 -1.66 19.38
C GLY A 318 -18.13 -0.71 19.87
N ALA A 319 -16.97 -1.24 20.26
CA ALA A 319 -15.82 -0.40 20.60
C ALA A 319 -15.37 0.39 19.36
N GLU A 320 -15.24 1.70 19.55
CA GLU A 320 -14.70 2.62 18.53
C GLU A 320 -13.18 2.60 18.53
N GLU A 321 -12.56 2.19 19.65
CA GLU A 321 -11.11 2.17 19.84
C GLU A 321 -10.68 0.95 20.66
N ILE A 322 -9.60 0.30 20.24
CA ILE A 322 -8.90 -0.76 20.99
C ILE A 322 -7.45 -0.33 21.22
N GLU A 323 -6.89 -0.77 22.31
CA GLU A 323 -5.47 -0.60 22.59
C GLU A 323 -4.79 -1.96 22.67
N PHE A 324 -3.55 -2.05 22.19
CA PHE A 324 -2.70 -3.22 22.32
C PHE A 324 -1.22 -2.87 22.25
N ASP A 325 -0.43 -3.78 22.81
CA ASP A 325 1.03 -3.65 22.95
C ASP A 325 1.72 -4.51 21.91
N ILE A 326 2.85 -4.03 21.33
CA ILE A 326 3.66 -4.82 20.40
C ILE A 326 5.11 -4.95 20.85
N TRP A 327 5.62 -6.19 20.74
CA TRP A 327 7.01 -6.60 20.92
C TRP A 327 7.54 -7.25 19.65
N SER A 328 8.88 -7.38 19.57
CA SER A 328 9.54 -8.17 18.54
C SER A 328 10.09 -9.47 19.14
N THR A 329 9.93 -10.56 18.41
CA THR A 329 10.59 -11.84 18.71
C THR A 329 12.08 -11.80 18.35
N LYS A 330 12.81 -12.87 18.69
CA LYS A 330 14.23 -13.03 18.35
C LYS A 330 14.50 -13.00 16.84
N ASP A 331 13.59 -13.54 16.05
CA ASP A 331 13.63 -13.59 14.59
C ASP A 331 12.92 -12.42 13.90
N GLY A 332 12.53 -11.39 14.67
CA GLY A 332 12.02 -10.11 14.16
C GLY A 332 10.49 -10.05 13.98
N VAL A 333 9.75 -11.12 14.22
CA VAL A 333 8.29 -11.11 14.07
C VAL A 333 7.64 -10.23 15.13
N LEU A 334 6.77 -9.31 14.72
CA LEU A 334 6.04 -8.42 15.63
C LEU A 334 4.82 -9.15 16.21
N VAL A 335 4.75 -9.24 17.55
CA VAL A 335 3.69 -9.96 18.28
C VAL A 335 3.03 -9.07 19.33
N SER A 336 1.77 -9.39 19.68
CA SER A 336 1.03 -8.62 20.69
C SER A 336 1.13 -9.23 22.08
N CYS A 337 1.78 -8.49 23.00
CA CYS A 337 1.91 -8.84 24.41
C CYS A 337 2.22 -7.59 25.23
N HIS A 338 1.76 -7.52 26.49
CA HIS A 338 2.06 -6.37 27.34
C HIS A 338 3.46 -6.43 27.95
N ASP A 339 3.78 -7.54 28.63
CA ASP A 339 5.06 -7.70 29.31
C ASP A 339 6.13 -8.13 28.33
N ASP A 340 7.38 -7.83 28.65
CA ASP A 340 8.52 -8.35 27.91
C ASP A 340 8.79 -9.84 28.23
N THR A 341 8.06 -10.42 29.20
CA THR A 341 8.15 -11.81 29.64
C THR A 341 6.86 -12.60 29.37
N LEU A 342 7.01 -13.90 29.17
CA LEU A 342 5.94 -14.85 28.86
C LEU A 342 5.16 -15.31 30.10
N ASP A 343 5.76 -15.18 31.28
CA ASP A 343 5.38 -15.86 32.52
C ASP A 343 3.95 -15.56 33.00
N ARG A 344 3.46 -14.36 32.83
CA ARG A 344 2.12 -13.95 33.31
C ARG A 344 0.99 -14.43 32.40
N VAL A 345 1.21 -14.46 31.11
CA VAL A 345 0.14 -14.62 30.10
C VAL A 345 0.19 -15.96 29.36
N SER A 346 1.26 -16.76 29.53
CA SER A 346 1.40 -18.06 28.86
C SER A 346 1.92 -19.14 29.81
N ASP A 347 1.99 -20.36 29.35
CA ASP A 347 2.65 -21.48 30.03
C ASP A 347 4.18 -21.51 29.77
N GLY A 348 4.70 -20.55 28.99
CA GLY A 348 6.12 -20.34 28.77
C GLY A 348 6.80 -19.45 29.82
N HIS A 349 8.12 -19.32 29.71
CA HIS A 349 8.97 -18.52 30.58
C HIS A 349 10.00 -17.73 29.77
N GLY A 350 10.51 -16.64 30.35
CA GLY A 350 11.60 -15.84 29.77
C GLY A 350 11.10 -14.66 28.93
N LYS A 351 12.02 -14.06 28.16
CA LYS A 351 11.75 -12.83 27.41
C LYS A 351 11.25 -13.13 26.01
N ILE A 352 10.26 -12.39 25.51
CA ILE A 352 9.70 -12.54 24.16
C ILE A 352 10.79 -12.44 23.09
N TYR A 353 11.70 -11.48 23.21
CA TYR A 353 12.77 -11.24 22.24
C TYR A 353 13.94 -12.25 22.33
N GLU A 354 13.88 -13.23 23.23
CA GLU A 354 14.81 -14.35 23.30
C GLU A 354 14.27 -15.60 22.58
N HIS A 355 12.98 -15.60 22.20
CA HIS A 355 12.30 -16.69 21.49
C HIS A 355 12.00 -16.32 20.04
N THR A 356 12.08 -17.32 19.15
CA THR A 356 11.54 -17.20 17.78
C THR A 356 10.02 -17.28 17.80
N TYR A 357 9.37 -16.79 16.75
CA TYR A 357 7.91 -16.88 16.64
C TYR A 357 7.44 -18.34 16.61
N GLU A 358 8.19 -19.23 15.96
CA GLU A 358 7.87 -20.67 15.92
C GLU A 358 7.89 -21.29 17.34
N GLU A 359 8.84 -20.90 18.20
CA GLU A 359 8.88 -21.34 19.60
C GLU A 359 7.67 -20.80 20.38
N LEU A 360 7.28 -19.53 20.17
CA LEU A 360 6.09 -18.94 20.82
C LEU A 360 4.79 -19.62 20.39
N LEU A 361 4.71 -20.13 19.16
CA LEU A 361 3.54 -20.88 18.68
C LEU A 361 3.34 -22.23 19.38
N GLN A 362 4.35 -22.76 20.08
CA GLN A 362 4.20 -23.98 20.90
C GLN A 362 3.49 -23.69 22.23
N LEU A 363 3.48 -22.45 22.68
CA LEU A 363 2.95 -22.05 23.99
C LEU A 363 1.41 -21.84 23.96
N ASP A 364 0.82 -21.85 25.13
CA ASP A 364 -0.59 -21.58 25.39
C ASP A 364 -0.76 -20.22 26.07
N PHE A 365 -1.33 -19.26 25.36
CA PHE A 365 -1.61 -17.90 25.83
C PHE A 365 -3.06 -17.73 26.33
N GLY A 366 -3.80 -18.80 26.49
CA GLY A 366 -5.22 -18.75 26.84
C GLY A 366 -5.60 -19.38 28.18
N SER A 367 -4.99 -20.51 28.54
CA SER A 367 -5.37 -21.29 29.72
C SER A 367 -5.29 -20.52 31.04
N LYS A 368 -4.36 -19.56 31.17
CA LYS A 368 -4.25 -18.72 32.38
C LYS A 368 -5.45 -17.77 32.58
N HIS A 369 -6.14 -17.39 31.51
CA HIS A 369 -7.38 -16.64 31.60
C HIS A 369 -8.60 -17.56 31.86
N GLY A 370 -8.58 -18.76 31.29
CA GLY A 370 -9.64 -19.75 31.50
C GLY A 370 -9.58 -20.91 30.50
N GLU A 371 -10.04 -22.09 30.93
CA GLU A 371 -9.98 -23.34 30.15
C GLU A 371 -10.62 -23.24 28.75
N LYS A 372 -11.65 -22.38 28.58
CA LYS A 372 -12.28 -22.15 27.26
C LYS A 372 -11.36 -21.53 26.22
N PHE A 373 -10.23 -20.96 26.63
CA PHE A 373 -9.23 -20.36 25.75
C PHE A 373 -7.97 -21.21 25.59
N LYS A 374 -7.97 -22.41 26.13
CA LYS A 374 -6.84 -23.33 26.05
C LYS A 374 -6.37 -23.52 24.60
N GLY A 375 -5.04 -23.44 24.39
CA GLY A 375 -4.40 -23.56 23.09
C GLY A 375 -4.39 -22.27 22.27
N LEU A 376 -4.90 -21.14 22.81
CA LEU A 376 -4.82 -19.86 22.14
C LEU A 376 -3.35 -19.47 21.89
N LYS A 377 -3.08 -18.95 20.71
CA LYS A 377 -1.75 -18.52 20.28
C LYS A 377 -1.60 -17.01 20.39
N ILE A 378 -0.36 -16.57 20.59
CA ILE A 378 -0.02 -15.14 20.53
C ILE A 378 -0.25 -14.62 19.11
N PRO A 379 -1.00 -13.51 18.91
CA PRO A 379 -1.22 -12.97 17.58
C PRO A 379 -0.03 -12.13 17.13
N THR A 380 0.23 -12.15 15.83
CA THR A 380 1.14 -11.20 15.20
C THR A 380 0.47 -9.85 14.99
N PHE A 381 1.27 -8.80 14.89
CA PHE A 381 0.79 -7.47 14.53
C PHE A 381 0.10 -7.48 13.16
N GLU A 382 0.64 -8.24 12.22
CA GLU A 382 0.04 -8.37 10.89
C GLU A 382 -1.35 -9.03 10.93
N GLU A 383 -1.55 -10.11 11.71
CA GLU A 383 -2.87 -10.73 11.90
C GLU A 383 -3.89 -9.75 12.50
N ILE A 384 -3.45 -8.90 13.44
CA ILE A 384 -4.32 -7.86 14.03
C ILE A 384 -4.73 -6.86 12.94
N LEU A 385 -3.79 -6.37 12.13
CA LEU A 385 -4.08 -5.47 11.03
C LEU A 385 -5.00 -6.10 9.99
N GLN A 386 -4.74 -7.34 9.57
CA GLN A 386 -5.60 -8.09 8.62
C GLN A 386 -7.06 -8.12 9.08
N LYS A 387 -7.28 -8.28 10.37
CA LYS A 387 -8.62 -8.44 10.93
C LYS A 387 -9.31 -7.12 11.25
N PHE A 388 -8.57 -6.15 11.79
CA PHE A 388 -9.16 -4.97 12.43
C PHE A 388 -8.84 -3.64 11.74
N ALA A 389 -7.89 -3.58 10.83
CA ALA A 389 -7.61 -2.36 10.08
C ALA A 389 -8.86 -1.83 9.38
N GLY A 390 -9.19 -0.54 9.59
CA GLY A 390 -10.38 0.09 9.06
C GLY A 390 -11.70 -0.29 9.73
N ARG A 391 -11.68 -1.11 10.78
CA ARG A 391 -12.88 -1.51 11.54
C ARG A 391 -12.98 -0.85 12.90
N VAL A 392 -11.86 -0.45 13.45
CA VAL A 392 -11.74 0.14 14.77
C VAL A 392 -10.49 1.01 14.81
N ILE A 393 -10.46 2.05 15.62
CA ILE A 393 -9.24 2.83 15.87
C ILE A 393 -8.29 1.99 16.74
N MET A 394 -7.04 1.95 16.37
CA MET A 394 -6.00 1.18 17.05
C MET A 394 -5.01 2.12 17.76
N ASN A 395 -5.03 2.12 19.08
CA ASN A 395 -3.98 2.70 19.91
C ASN A 395 -2.85 1.67 20.05
N ILE A 396 -1.76 1.87 19.34
CA ILE A 396 -0.67 0.91 19.25
C ILE A 396 0.46 1.32 20.20
N HIS A 397 0.58 0.63 21.33
CA HIS A 397 1.67 0.83 22.27
C HIS A 397 2.91 0.06 21.79
N VAL A 398 3.90 0.79 21.27
CA VAL A 398 5.12 0.18 20.74
C VAL A 398 6.14 0.00 21.86
N LYS A 399 6.04 -1.10 22.60
CA LYS A 399 6.90 -1.45 23.76
C LYS A 399 8.38 -1.49 23.42
N ILE A 400 8.73 -1.90 22.21
CA ILE A 400 10.10 -1.96 21.71
C ILE A 400 10.76 -0.57 21.78
N TRP A 401 9.99 0.49 21.54
CA TRP A 401 10.51 1.87 21.56
C TRP A 401 10.74 2.40 22.98
N ASP A 402 9.97 1.90 23.93
CA ASP A 402 10.11 2.24 25.37
C ASP A 402 11.27 1.50 26.03
N ALA A 403 11.55 0.28 25.55
CA ALA A 403 12.61 -0.55 26.10
C ALA A 403 14.02 -0.06 25.69
N LYS A 404 15.03 -0.40 26.50
CA LYS A 404 16.44 -0.25 26.13
C LYS A 404 16.85 -1.44 25.23
N PHE A 405 16.40 -1.42 23.98
CA PHE A 405 16.61 -2.49 23.02
C PHE A 405 17.43 -1.99 21.83
N GLU A 406 18.42 -2.75 21.40
CA GLU A 406 19.20 -2.45 20.19
C GLU A 406 18.39 -2.84 18.94
N GLY A 407 18.41 -2.02 17.87
CA GLY A 407 17.67 -2.31 16.63
C GLY A 407 16.30 -1.64 16.50
N LYS A 408 15.86 -0.78 17.42
CA LYS A 408 14.56 -0.09 17.44
C LYS A 408 14.18 0.61 16.11
N ASN A 409 15.18 1.15 15.42
CA ASN A 409 14.94 1.93 14.19
C ASN A 409 14.58 1.03 12.99
N ALA A 410 15.18 -0.16 12.90
CA ALA A 410 14.90 -1.10 11.81
C ALA A 410 13.45 -1.59 11.84
N GLN A 411 12.90 -1.78 13.05
CA GLN A 411 11.51 -2.21 13.22
C GLN A 411 10.48 -1.10 12.97
N MET A 412 10.88 0.18 13.06
CA MET A 412 10.00 1.30 12.73
C MET A 412 9.52 1.24 11.27
N GLU A 413 10.42 0.96 10.35
CA GLU A 413 10.09 0.85 8.92
C GLU A 413 9.13 -0.30 8.65
N GLU A 414 9.33 -1.45 9.30
CA GLU A 414 8.46 -2.62 9.20
C GLU A 414 7.06 -2.32 9.77
N ILE A 415 6.97 -1.73 10.97
CA ILE A 415 5.69 -1.37 11.60
C ILE A 415 4.90 -0.40 10.71
N VAL A 416 5.56 0.65 10.22
CA VAL A 416 4.94 1.63 9.31
C VAL A 416 4.55 0.98 7.98
N GLY A 417 5.42 0.12 7.43
CA GLY A 417 5.15 -0.63 6.21
C GLY A 417 3.89 -1.51 6.32
N LEU A 418 3.73 -2.23 7.43
CA LEU A 418 2.53 -3.04 7.71
C LEU A 418 1.27 -2.17 7.84
N ILE A 419 1.33 -1.03 8.54
CA ILE A 419 0.19 -0.12 8.64
C ILE A 419 -0.24 0.38 7.26
N ARG A 420 0.71 0.77 6.41
CA ARG A 420 0.45 1.22 5.04
C ARG A 420 -0.06 0.09 4.14
N LYS A 421 0.49 -1.11 4.27
CA LYS A 421 0.02 -2.32 3.57
C LYS A 421 -1.48 -2.58 3.77
N TYR A 422 -1.97 -2.37 5.00
CA TYR A 422 -3.38 -2.56 5.34
C TYR A 422 -4.20 -1.27 5.33
N ASP A 423 -3.65 -0.15 4.80
CA ASP A 423 -4.29 1.15 4.68
C ASP A 423 -4.93 1.61 6.01
N ALA A 424 -4.17 1.45 7.10
CA ALA A 424 -4.64 1.67 8.45
C ALA A 424 -4.22 3.04 9.05
N GLN A 425 -3.53 3.90 8.28
CA GLN A 425 -2.93 5.15 8.78
C GLN A 425 -3.95 6.08 9.46
N GLN A 426 -5.18 6.11 8.92
CA GLN A 426 -6.26 6.94 9.46
C GLN A 426 -7.06 6.25 10.58
N HIS A 427 -6.73 4.98 10.89
CA HIS A 427 -7.38 4.16 11.91
C HIS A 427 -6.40 3.72 13.00
N CYS A 428 -5.26 4.37 13.11
CA CYS A 428 -4.33 4.10 14.20
C CYS A 428 -3.56 5.35 14.63
N TYR A 429 -2.95 5.23 15.77
CA TYR A 429 -1.89 6.13 16.25
C TYR A 429 -0.93 5.35 17.13
N PHE A 430 0.33 5.75 17.12
CA PHE A 430 1.34 5.16 17.99
C PHE A 430 1.32 5.78 19.37
N MET A 431 1.53 4.96 20.39
CA MET A 431 1.80 5.40 21.75
C MET A 431 3.18 4.90 22.19
N THR A 432 3.99 5.79 22.73
CA THR A 432 5.28 5.49 23.35
C THR A 432 5.66 6.57 24.35
N ASN A 433 6.46 6.22 25.35
CA ASN A 433 7.01 7.18 26.31
C ASN A 433 8.37 7.79 25.85
N ASN A 434 8.87 7.37 24.66
CA ASN A 434 10.15 7.76 24.11
C ASN A 434 10.03 8.91 23.12
N ASP A 435 10.35 10.13 23.57
CA ASP A 435 10.25 11.36 22.78
C ASP A 435 11.09 11.34 21.49
N ASP A 436 12.25 10.69 21.50
CA ASP A 436 13.10 10.61 20.32
C ASP A 436 12.50 9.70 19.24
N MET A 437 11.81 8.63 19.65
CA MET A 437 11.09 7.78 18.72
C MET A 437 9.87 8.51 18.13
N ILE A 438 9.15 9.29 18.91
CA ILE A 438 8.04 10.12 18.40
C ILE A 438 8.55 11.07 17.30
N ARG A 439 9.66 11.79 17.52
CA ARG A 439 10.23 12.68 16.49
C ARG A 439 10.60 11.92 15.22
N LYS A 440 11.26 10.78 15.35
CA LYS A 440 11.66 9.94 14.20
C LYS A 440 10.46 9.44 13.41
N VAL A 441 9.40 8.99 14.10
CA VAL A 441 8.18 8.54 13.45
C VAL A 441 7.48 9.68 12.73
N MET A 442 7.36 10.85 13.36
CA MET A 442 6.72 12.02 12.75
C MET A 442 7.49 12.53 11.52
N GLU A 443 8.82 12.37 11.50
CA GLU A 443 9.67 12.68 10.34
C GLU A 443 9.50 11.63 9.22
N TYR A 444 9.54 10.34 9.56
CA TYR A 444 9.49 9.22 8.61
C TYR A 444 8.09 8.93 8.07
N ALA A 445 7.07 9.03 8.93
CA ALA A 445 5.68 8.69 8.64
C ALA A 445 4.72 9.78 9.16
N PRO A 446 4.74 10.99 8.57
CA PRO A 446 3.89 12.10 9.01
C PRO A 446 2.38 11.85 8.81
N ASP A 447 2.04 10.81 8.06
CA ASP A 447 0.68 10.31 7.83
C ASP A 447 0.13 9.46 9.00
N ILE A 448 0.97 9.09 9.98
CA ILE A 448 0.57 8.33 11.18
C ILE A 448 0.74 9.20 12.43
N ARG A 449 -0.32 9.34 13.20
CA ARG A 449 -0.36 10.18 14.38
C ARG A 449 0.37 9.55 15.57
N CYS A 450 0.84 10.39 16.51
CA CYS A 450 1.54 9.95 17.70
C CYS A 450 0.86 10.45 18.98
N CYS A 451 0.86 9.60 20.00
CA CYS A 451 0.44 9.86 21.37
C CYS A 451 1.64 9.78 22.31
N VAL A 452 1.82 10.81 23.13
CA VAL A 452 2.89 10.85 24.13
C VAL A 452 2.49 10.05 25.36
N GLY A 453 3.22 8.97 25.65
CA GLY A 453 3.06 8.17 26.86
C GLY A 453 3.69 8.82 28.11
N TRP A 454 3.21 8.40 29.29
CA TRP A 454 3.79 8.81 30.56
C TRP A 454 5.21 8.21 30.76
N ASN A 455 6.18 9.04 31.07
CA ASN A 455 7.59 8.63 31.19
C ASN A 455 8.09 8.47 32.65
N GLY A 456 7.16 8.42 33.61
CA GLY A 456 7.51 8.29 35.03
C GLY A 456 7.65 9.62 35.77
N ASN A 457 7.59 10.77 35.10
CA ASN A 457 7.60 12.08 35.76
C ASN A 457 6.26 12.34 36.45
N LYS A 458 6.31 12.68 37.74
CA LYS A 458 5.13 12.90 38.60
C LYS A 458 4.61 14.34 38.57
N ASP A 459 5.32 15.26 37.94
CA ASP A 459 4.82 16.61 37.71
C ASP A 459 3.64 16.57 36.74
N PRO A 460 2.44 17.01 37.16
CA PRO A 460 1.25 16.97 36.31
C PRO A 460 1.40 17.69 34.98
N MET A 461 2.21 18.75 34.92
CA MET A 461 2.37 19.56 33.70
C MET A 461 3.37 18.96 32.72
N SER A 462 4.26 18.10 33.17
CA SER A 462 5.37 17.56 32.36
C SER A 462 4.90 16.85 31.09
N ILE A 463 3.82 16.09 31.14
CA ILE A 463 3.32 15.35 29.97
C ILE A 463 2.70 16.29 28.92
N ALA A 464 2.00 17.34 29.36
CA ALA A 464 1.46 18.34 28.45
C ALA A 464 2.58 19.15 27.79
N ASP A 465 3.62 19.55 28.55
CA ASP A 465 4.78 20.28 28.02
C ASP A 465 5.52 19.44 26.96
N ARG A 466 5.72 18.15 27.21
CA ARG A 466 6.33 17.23 26.25
C ARG A 466 5.50 17.09 24.98
N ALA A 467 4.20 16.88 25.11
CA ALA A 467 3.29 16.74 23.99
C ALA A 467 3.25 18.00 23.10
N ILE A 468 3.24 19.19 23.72
CA ILE A 468 3.30 20.49 23.03
C ILE A 468 4.64 20.64 22.31
N ALA A 469 5.76 20.38 22.98
CA ALA A 469 7.09 20.51 22.39
C ALA A 469 7.33 19.54 21.22
N LEU A 470 6.62 18.41 21.18
CA LEU A 470 6.67 17.41 20.11
C LEU A 470 5.66 17.69 18.98
N GLY A 471 4.66 18.55 19.20
CA GLY A 471 3.53 18.70 18.27
C GLY A 471 2.68 17.43 18.17
N ALA A 472 2.53 16.70 19.28
CA ALA A 472 1.86 15.43 19.29
C ALA A 472 0.34 15.57 19.12
N TYR A 473 -0.30 14.54 18.56
CA TYR A 473 -1.75 14.50 18.37
C TYR A 473 -2.52 14.24 19.67
N LYS A 474 -2.01 13.32 20.50
CA LYS A 474 -2.60 12.92 21.80
C LYS A 474 -1.53 12.84 22.88
N LEU A 475 -1.98 12.85 24.11
CA LEU A 475 -1.18 12.43 25.26
C LEU A 475 -1.97 11.42 26.10
N GLN A 476 -1.26 10.51 26.79
CA GLN A 476 -1.87 9.49 27.64
C GLN A 476 -1.55 9.75 29.12
N LEU A 477 -2.52 10.30 29.81
CA LEU A 477 -2.45 10.64 31.23
C LEU A 477 -2.43 9.38 32.09
N PHE A 478 -1.62 9.41 33.14
CA PHE A 478 -1.54 8.34 34.14
C PHE A 478 -1.99 8.87 35.49
N LYS A 479 -3.06 8.33 36.04
CA LYS A 479 -3.52 8.72 37.37
C LYS A 479 -2.59 8.20 38.48
N PRO A 480 -2.32 8.99 39.53
CA PRO A 480 -2.96 10.25 39.88
C PRO A 480 -2.16 11.51 39.43
N TYR A 481 -1.30 11.39 38.44
CA TYR A 481 -0.30 12.41 38.07
C TYR A 481 -0.79 13.38 36.99
N PHE A 482 -2.04 13.82 37.06
CA PHE A 482 -2.60 14.91 36.27
C PHE A 482 -3.71 15.63 37.02
N ASN A 483 -4.09 16.80 36.58
CA ASN A 483 -5.19 17.59 37.10
C ASN A 483 -5.89 18.38 35.99
N GLN A 484 -6.91 19.18 36.32
CA GLN A 484 -7.63 19.98 35.34
C GLN A 484 -6.72 20.89 34.51
N ALA A 485 -5.75 21.56 35.13
CA ALA A 485 -4.83 22.44 34.41
C ALA A 485 -3.96 21.70 33.36
N THR A 486 -3.67 20.42 33.58
CA THR A 486 -2.97 19.57 32.59
C THR A 486 -3.81 19.39 31.32
N ILE A 487 -5.10 19.09 31.51
CA ILE A 487 -6.07 18.86 30.42
C ILE A 487 -6.31 20.18 29.66
N ASP A 488 -6.59 21.27 30.40
CA ASP A 488 -6.84 22.58 29.81
C ASP A 488 -5.67 23.03 28.94
N LYS A 489 -4.45 22.88 29.43
CA LYS A 489 -3.23 23.24 28.70
C LYS A 489 -3.05 22.40 27.43
N ALA A 490 -3.33 21.11 27.47
CA ALA A 490 -3.27 20.23 26.29
C ALA A 490 -4.30 20.70 25.24
N HIS A 491 -5.53 20.94 25.65
CA HIS A 491 -6.62 21.38 24.78
C HIS A 491 -6.38 22.77 24.18
N GLU A 492 -5.80 23.72 24.92
CA GLU A 492 -5.39 25.03 24.41
C GLU A 492 -4.43 24.91 23.21
N HIS A 493 -3.70 23.80 23.11
CA HIS A 493 -2.78 23.50 22.00
C HIS A 493 -3.33 22.46 21.00
N GLY A 494 -4.64 22.13 21.11
CA GLY A 494 -5.30 21.18 20.20
C GLY A 494 -4.89 19.71 20.41
N ILE A 495 -4.32 19.36 21.56
CA ILE A 495 -3.85 18.02 21.90
C ILE A 495 -4.93 17.30 22.70
N LEU A 496 -5.33 16.11 22.25
CA LEU A 496 -6.35 15.28 22.90
C LEU A 496 -5.78 14.52 24.10
N CYS A 497 -6.63 14.31 25.11
CA CYS A 497 -6.25 13.68 26.37
C CYS A 497 -6.87 12.28 26.52
N ASN A 498 -6.02 11.25 26.45
CA ASN A 498 -6.38 9.90 26.88
C ASN A 498 -6.08 9.72 28.36
N VAL A 499 -6.86 8.94 29.09
CA VAL A 499 -6.54 8.51 30.46
C VAL A 499 -6.32 7.00 30.55
N PHE A 500 -5.24 6.59 31.17
CA PHE A 500 -4.89 5.22 31.49
C PHE A 500 -5.06 5.02 33.01
N TRP A 501 -5.93 4.21 33.47
CA TRP A 501 -7.16 3.62 32.96
C TRP A 501 -8.27 3.79 34.02
N SER A 502 -9.55 3.58 33.67
CA SER A 502 -10.61 3.46 34.66
C SER A 502 -11.60 2.32 34.29
N ASP A 503 -11.88 1.48 35.27
CA ASP A 503 -12.91 0.43 35.20
C ASP A 503 -14.14 0.80 36.04
N ASP A 504 -14.14 1.98 36.67
CA ASP A 504 -15.23 2.51 37.48
C ASP A 504 -16.09 3.51 36.69
N PRO A 505 -17.38 3.23 36.45
CA PRO A 505 -18.28 4.15 35.74
C PRO A 505 -18.41 5.54 36.37
N GLU A 506 -18.33 5.67 37.68
CA GLU A 506 -18.42 6.99 38.32
C GLU A 506 -17.14 7.79 38.14
N GLU A 507 -15.97 7.16 38.25
CA GLU A 507 -14.70 7.79 37.93
C GLU A 507 -14.65 8.18 36.42
N ALA A 508 -15.17 7.33 35.53
CA ALA A 508 -15.25 7.64 34.10
C ALA A 508 -16.12 8.88 33.83
N LYS A 509 -17.25 9.02 34.50
CA LYS A 509 -18.08 10.24 34.41
C LYS A 509 -17.33 11.49 34.88
N GLU A 510 -16.50 11.37 35.90
CA GLU A 510 -15.69 12.48 36.41
C GLU A 510 -14.63 12.89 35.35
N PHE A 511 -13.92 11.92 34.77
CA PHE A 511 -12.97 12.17 33.70
C PHE A 511 -13.61 12.87 32.48
N ILE A 512 -14.83 12.46 32.11
CA ILE A 512 -15.59 13.12 31.04
C ILE A 512 -15.88 14.59 31.41
N ARG A 513 -16.30 14.87 32.68
CA ARG A 513 -16.55 16.24 33.14
C ARG A 513 -15.26 17.10 33.15
N MET A 514 -14.12 16.49 33.43
CA MET A 514 -12.80 17.13 33.32
C MET A 514 -12.38 17.42 31.89
N GLY A 515 -13.03 16.83 30.89
CA GLY A 515 -12.69 17.00 29.47
C GLY A 515 -11.79 15.90 28.91
N ILE A 516 -11.67 14.75 29.56
CA ILE A 516 -10.94 13.61 28.97
C ILE A 516 -11.62 13.16 27.68
N ASP A 517 -10.84 13.01 26.64
CA ASP A 517 -11.30 12.64 25.28
C ASP A 517 -11.44 11.13 25.13
N THR A 518 -10.50 10.34 25.68
CA THR A 518 -10.55 8.87 25.59
C THR A 518 -10.25 8.24 26.94
N ILE A 519 -11.12 7.32 27.36
CA ILE A 519 -10.94 6.52 28.60
C ILE A 519 -10.53 5.11 28.21
N LEU A 520 -9.33 4.69 28.59
CA LEU A 520 -8.91 3.30 28.49
C LEU A 520 -9.56 2.49 29.62
N THR A 521 -10.10 1.31 29.32
CA THR A 521 -10.75 0.44 30.31
C THR A 521 -10.52 -1.04 30.00
N ASN A 522 -10.40 -1.83 31.05
CA ASN A 522 -10.38 -3.30 30.96
C ASN A 522 -11.80 -3.87 30.78
N ASP A 523 -12.81 -3.20 31.33
CA ASP A 523 -14.20 -3.58 31.17
C ASP A 523 -14.97 -2.62 30.25
N TYR A 524 -14.84 -2.88 28.96
CA TYR A 524 -15.47 -2.06 27.95
C TYR A 524 -16.99 -1.95 28.14
N ASN A 525 -17.67 -3.07 28.47
CA ASN A 525 -19.12 -3.06 28.59
C ASN A 525 -19.59 -2.15 29.72
N LEU A 526 -18.91 -2.19 30.88
CA LEU A 526 -19.29 -1.43 32.04
C LEU A 526 -19.10 0.09 31.82
N VAL A 527 -17.95 0.50 31.35
CA VAL A 527 -17.59 1.92 31.16
C VAL A 527 -18.32 2.53 29.97
N SER A 528 -18.50 1.79 28.87
CA SER A 528 -19.19 2.31 27.68
C SER A 528 -20.64 2.72 27.91
N GLN A 529 -21.29 2.22 28.98
CA GLN A 529 -22.67 2.59 29.33
C GLN A 529 -22.80 4.03 29.84
N VAL A 530 -21.73 4.60 30.37
CA VAL A 530 -21.75 5.95 30.96
C VAL A 530 -21.13 7.02 30.04
N VAL A 531 -20.49 6.61 28.95
CA VAL A 531 -19.93 7.54 27.98
C VAL A 531 -21.01 7.92 26.97
N PRO A 532 -21.29 9.23 26.77
CA PRO A 532 -22.31 9.69 25.84
C PRO A 532 -21.95 9.31 24.40
N ARG A 533 -22.68 8.37 23.81
CA ARG A 533 -22.58 8.12 22.37
C ARG A 533 -23.39 9.19 21.65
N LYS A 534 -22.74 10.07 20.88
CA LYS A 534 -23.45 10.87 19.89
C LYS A 534 -23.93 9.92 18.81
N ARG A 535 -25.22 9.59 18.80
CA ARG A 535 -25.82 8.92 17.63
C ARG A 535 -25.63 9.84 16.44
N GLN A 536 -24.87 9.39 15.45
CA GLN A 536 -24.97 9.98 14.12
C GLN A 536 -26.43 9.79 13.68
N MET A 537 -27.14 10.88 13.45
CA MET A 537 -28.38 10.79 12.67
C MET A 537 -27.97 10.39 11.25
N LEU A 538 -28.44 9.22 10.85
CA LEU A 538 -28.35 8.71 9.49
C LEU A 538 -28.98 9.70 8.50
#